data_117bd07cd7e460e3c90d0d87f3fd1c41
#
_entry.id   117bd07cd7e460e3c90d0d87f3fd1c41
#
_cell.length_a   1.000
_cell.length_b   1.000
_cell.length_c   1.000
_cell.angle_alpha   90.00
_cell.angle_beta   90.00
_cell.angle_gamma   90.00
#
_symmetry.space_group_name_H-M   'P 1'
#
loop_
_entity.id
_entity.type
_entity.pdbx_description
1 polymer ?
#
loop_
_entity_poly.entity_id
_entity_poly.type
_entity_poly.pdbx_seq_one_letter_code
_entity_poly.pdbx_strand_id
1 'polypeptide(L)'
;MSDRTDISFDAALMMALRADAQRELDTLPTPKQFEKIYPDTSQWDERLTEALKKKKHHPVLKRVLIVALTLVMLTVGALAVSADFRKAVYTMIQKFLPIEMQLTYQVDGEPLERLPDGYSDHYVPDGFERDYEQGYDNEISFLHAYVDITDKSIFYYVDCSVIQDYGQVETFDNEHTTYEHVKVGTEDATLGTSNSGGRTGYVLIWEKEGISHTIIGKISREELLRIAESIS
;
A
#
# COMPACT_ATOMS: atom_id res chain seq x y z
N MET A 1 -4.30 43.87 39.85
CA MET A 1 -3.56 43.02 38.90
C MET A 1 -4.20 41.65 38.94
N SER A 2 -4.96 41.30 37.90
CA SER A 2 -5.70 40.06 37.83
C SER A 2 -4.79 39.03 37.13
N ASP A 3 -4.36 38.05 37.90
CA ASP A 3 -3.56 36.91 37.40
C ASP A 3 -4.49 36.00 36.61
N ARG A 4 -4.55 36.18 35.28
CA ARG A 4 -5.18 35.23 34.40
C ARG A 4 -4.19 34.08 34.17
N THR A 5 -4.39 32.99 34.88
CA THR A 5 -3.77 31.72 34.59
C THR A 5 -4.32 31.24 33.25
N ASP A 6 -3.58 31.42 32.17
CA ASP A 6 -3.85 30.82 30.88
C ASP A 6 -3.69 29.29 30.99
N ILE A 7 -4.81 28.60 31.14
CA ILE A 7 -4.84 27.15 31.07
C ILE A 7 -4.62 26.77 29.58
N SER A 8 -3.60 25.97 29.31
CA SER A 8 -3.38 25.50 27.94
C SER A 8 -4.60 24.71 27.41
N PHE A 9 -4.87 24.81 26.12
CA PHE A 9 -5.99 24.10 25.47
C PHE A 9 -6.00 22.61 25.81
N ASP A 10 -4.85 21.96 25.84
CA ASP A 10 -4.72 20.53 26.18
C ASP A 10 -5.13 20.25 27.63
N ALA A 11 -4.78 21.14 28.57
CA ALA A 11 -5.19 21.01 29.97
C ALA A 11 -6.70 21.19 30.13
N ALA A 12 -7.30 22.14 29.42
CA ALA A 12 -8.74 22.34 29.40
C ALA A 12 -9.49 21.16 28.79
N LEU A 13 -8.97 20.60 27.67
CA LEU A 13 -9.53 19.41 27.01
C LEU A 13 -9.45 18.17 27.92
N MET A 14 -8.31 17.94 28.58
CA MET A 14 -8.14 16.85 29.55
C MET A 14 -9.09 16.98 30.76
N MET A 15 -9.33 18.18 31.24
CA MET A 15 -10.30 18.42 32.32
C MET A 15 -11.73 18.14 31.84
N ALA A 16 -12.09 18.57 30.62
CA ALA A 16 -13.42 18.35 30.07
C ALA A 16 -13.66 16.82 29.83
N LEU A 17 -12.69 16.10 29.28
CA LEU A 17 -12.78 14.65 29.08
C LEU A 17 -12.90 13.89 30.41
N ARG A 18 -12.15 14.29 31.43
CA ARG A 18 -12.27 13.70 32.77
C ARG A 18 -13.63 13.99 33.42
N ALA A 19 -14.14 15.22 33.28
CA ALA A 19 -15.46 15.57 33.80
C ALA A 19 -16.59 14.81 33.10
N ASP A 20 -16.46 14.58 31.81
CA ASP A 20 -17.43 13.81 31.02
C ASP A 20 -17.38 12.31 31.39
N ALA A 21 -16.19 11.71 31.44
CA ALA A 21 -16.00 10.34 31.91
C ALA A 21 -16.52 10.14 33.36
N GLN A 22 -16.33 11.12 34.25
CA GLN A 22 -16.84 11.04 35.59
C GLN A 22 -18.38 11.10 35.60
N ARG A 23 -19.00 11.95 34.78
CA ARG A 23 -20.48 11.97 34.62
C ARG A 23 -21.03 10.64 34.10
N GLU A 24 -20.36 10.04 33.14
CA GLU A 24 -20.76 8.71 32.64
C GLU A 24 -20.68 7.67 33.77
N LEU A 25 -19.59 7.66 34.54
CA LEU A 25 -19.44 6.77 35.69
C LEU A 25 -20.51 6.99 36.76
N ASP A 26 -20.87 8.24 37.02
CA ASP A 26 -21.89 8.61 38.01
C ASP A 26 -23.33 8.24 37.58
N THR A 27 -23.53 8.05 36.23
CA THR A 27 -24.82 7.59 35.69
C THR A 27 -24.95 6.06 35.71
N LEU A 28 -23.83 5.33 35.92
CA LEU A 28 -23.88 3.88 36.02
C LEU A 28 -24.65 3.44 37.27
N PRO A 29 -25.53 2.44 37.15
CA PRO A 29 -26.24 1.91 38.28
C PRO A 29 -25.28 1.36 39.33
N THR A 30 -25.53 1.70 40.57
CA THR A 30 -24.76 1.12 41.69
C THR A 30 -24.94 -0.40 41.74
N PRO A 31 -24.00 -1.16 42.33
CA PRO A 31 -24.12 -2.63 42.43
C PRO A 31 -25.45 -3.10 43.01
N LYS A 32 -26.01 -2.37 43.98
CA LYS A 32 -27.32 -2.64 44.58
C LYS A 32 -28.51 -2.35 43.62
N GLN A 33 -28.34 -1.41 42.70
CA GLN A 33 -29.32 -1.14 41.65
C GLN A 33 -29.24 -2.18 40.53
N PHE A 34 -28.02 -2.64 40.22
CA PHE A 34 -27.80 -3.76 39.29
C PHE A 34 -28.49 -5.04 39.78
N GLU A 35 -28.34 -5.39 41.05
CA GLU A 35 -29.04 -6.55 41.64
C GLU A 35 -30.57 -6.42 41.56
N LYS A 36 -31.13 -5.20 41.60
CA LYS A 36 -32.55 -4.95 41.46
C LYS A 36 -33.06 -5.03 40.02
N ILE A 37 -32.23 -4.62 39.05
CA ILE A 37 -32.55 -4.63 37.62
C ILE A 37 -32.40 -6.04 37.06
N TYR A 38 -31.43 -6.80 37.57
CA TYR A 38 -31.16 -8.19 37.18
C TYR A 38 -31.17 -9.11 38.40
N PRO A 39 -32.33 -9.33 39.01
CA PRO A 39 -32.41 -9.99 40.32
C PRO A 39 -32.04 -11.48 40.32
N ASP A 40 -31.95 -12.12 39.15
CA ASP A 40 -31.62 -13.53 39.06
C ASP A 40 -30.84 -13.86 37.79
N THR A 41 -29.53 -13.90 37.93
CA THR A 41 -28.59 -14.31 36.84
C THR A 41 -28.34 -15.83 36.87
N SER A 42 -28.85 -16.57 37.84
CA SER A 42 -28.56 -17.99 38.02
C SER A 42 -28.98 -18.83 36.82
N GLN A 43 -30.06 -18.49 36.15
CA GLN A 43 -30.52 -19.19 34.94
C GLN A 43 -29.55 -18.95 33.75
N TRP A 44 -28.89 -17.79 33.69
CA TRP A 44 -27.90 -17.50 32.66
C TRP A 44 -26.59 -18.21 32.97
N ASP A 45 -26.17 -18.26 34.22
CA ASP A 45 -24.99 -18.98 34.68
C ASP A 45 -25.14 -20.49 34.48
N GLU A 46 -26.30 -21.06 34.73
CA GLU A 46 -26.61 -22.47 34.42
C GLU A 46 -26.54 -22.73 32.91
N ARG A 47 -27.16 -21.90 32.08
CA ARG A 47 -27.13 -22.02 30.61
C ARG A 47 -25.72 -21.88 30.07
N LEU A 48 -24.93 -20.91 30.59
CA LEU A 48 -23.52 -20.72 30.24
C LEU A 48 -22.69 -21.93 30.66
N THR A 49 -22.92 -22.44 31.86
CA THR A 49 -22.24 -23.65 32.37
C THR A 49 -22.59 -24.89 31.60
N GLU A 50 -23.88 -25.05 31.19
CA GLU A 50 -24.30 -26.13 30.30
C GLU A 50 -23.75 -25.98 28.88
N ALA A 51 -23.72 -24.76 28.33
CA ALA A 51 -23.11 -24.48 27.01
C ALA A 51 -21.60 -24.77 27.02
N LEU A 52 -20.92 -24.45 28.11
CA LEU A 52 -19.50 -24.74 28.30
C LEU A 52 -19.25 -26.24 28.56
N LYS A 53 -20.12 -26.94 29.28
CA LYS A 53 -20.07 -28.39 29.49
C LYS A 53 -20.37 -29.18 28.23
N LYS A 54 -21.20 -28.65 27.32
CA LYS A 54 -21.50 -29.25 26.02
C LYS A 54 -20.38 -29.08 24.98
N LYS A 55 -19.16 -28.81 25.36
CA LYS A 55 -17.97 -28.94 24.49
C LYS A 55 -17.85 -30.40 24.07
N LYS A 56 -18.61 -30.80 23.06
CA LYS A 56 -18.32 -32.01 22.30
C LYS A 56 -16.90 -31.86 21.83
N HIS A 57 -16.01 -32.68 22.38
CA HIS A 57 -14.65 -32.84 21.87
C HIS A 57 -14.79 -33.30 20.42
N HIS A 58 -14.70 -32.38 19.48
CA HIS A 58 -14.56 -32.70 18.05
C HIS A 58 -13.06 -32.91 17.77
N PRO A 59 -12.54 -34.13 17.85
CA PRO A 59 -11.13 -34.39 17.61
C PRO A 59 -10.73 -34.01 16.19
N VAL A 60 -11.69 -34.02 15.25
CA VAL A 60 -11.53 -33.59 13.87
C VAL A 60 -11.33 -32.08 13.80
N LEU A 61 -12.16 -31.27 14.49
CA LEU A 61 -12.02 -29.82 14.52
C LEU A 61 -10.70 -29.37 15.12
N LYS A 62 -10.22 -30.07 16.17
CA LYS A 62 -8.92 -29.81 16.78
C LYS A 62 -7.77 -30.13 15.82
N ARG A 63 -7.88 -31.20 15.06
CA ARG A 63 -6.90 -31.57 14.03
C ARG A 63 -6.88 -30.56 12.87
N VAL A 64 -8.05 -30.15 12.39
CA VAL A 64 -8.18 -29.11 11.35
C VAL A 64 -7.58 -27.79 11.82
N LEU A 65 -7.86 -27.38 13.09
CA LEU A 65 -7.30 -26.15 13.64
C LEU A 65 -5.75 -26.23 13.77
N ILE A 66 -5.22 -27.37 14.17
CA ILE A 66 -3.76 -27.57 14.25
C ILE A 66 -3.13 -27.50 12.85
N VAL A 67 -3.75 -28.15 11.86
CA VAL A 67 -3.26 -28.11 10.47
C VAL A 67 -3.32 -26.68 9.92
N ALA A 68 -4.43 -25.96 10.14
CA ALA A 68 -4.56 -24.58 9.75
C ALA A 68 -3.51 -23.67 10.40
N LEU A 69 -3.27 -23.82 11.71
CA LEU A 69 -2.25 -23.06 12.44
C LEU A 69 -0.84 -23.39 11.95
N THR A 70 -0.56 -24.66 11.65
CA THR A 70 0.73 -25.08 11.09
C THR A 70 0.94 -24.50 9.70
N LEU A 71 -0.11 -24.46 8.87
CA LEU A 71 -0.06 -23.86 7.53
C LEU A 71 0.22 -22.35 7.62
N VAL A 72 -0.45 -21.64 8.53
CA VAL A 72 -0.20 -20.22 8.80
C VAL A 72 1.23 -19.99 9.28
N MET A 73 1.75 -20.83 10.20
CA MET A 73 3.13 -20.72 10.65
C MET A 73 4.15 -21.00 9.55
N LEU A 74 3.87 -21.97 8.67
CA LEU A 74 4.72 -22.27 7.51
C LEU A 74 4.70 -21.12 6.49
N THR A 75 3.53 -20.51 6.24
CA THR A 75 3.43 -19.35 5.33
C THR A 75 4.15 -18.13 5.90
N VAL A 76 3.98 -17.82 7.20
CA VAL A 76 4.71 -16.74 7.88
C VAL A 76 6.23 -17.03 7.90
N GLY A 77 6.63 -18.29 8.12
CA GLY A 77 8.03 -18.68 8.04
C GLY A 77 8.62 -18.55 6.63
N ALA A 78 7.87 -18.91 5.60
CA ALA A 78 8.28 -18.75 4.19
C ALA A 78 8.38 -17.26 3.81
N LEU A 79 7.46 -16.42 4.28
CA LEU A 79 7.51 -14.95 4.14
C LEU A 79 8.77 -14.35 4.78
N ALA A 80 9.24 -14.93 5.88
CA ALA A 80 10.44 -14.43 6.55
C ALA A 80 11.76 -14.84 5.85
N VAL A 81 11.74 -15.92 5.03
CA VAL A 81 12.95 -16.52 4.44
C VAL A 81 13.08 -16.30 2.94
N SER A 82 11.98 -16.14 2.22
CA SER A 82 12.00 -16.05 0.74
C SER A 82 11.49 -14.71 0.23
N ALA A 83 12.38 -13.95 -0.43
CA ALA A 83 12.04 -12.71 -1.12
C ALA A 83 11.00 -12.94 -2.25
N ASP A 84 11.14 -14.03 -3.00
CA ASP A 84 10.23 -14.38 -4.11
C ASP A 84 8.82 -14.72 -3.60
N PHE A 85 8.73 -15.39 -2.44
CA PHE A 85 7.44 -15.68 -1.83
C PHE A 85 6.77 -14.40 -1.30
N ARG A 86 7.53 -13.45 -0.77
CA ARG A 86 7.02 -12.13 -0.38
C ARG A 86 6.48 -11.34 -1.57
N LYS A 87 7.21 -11.32 -2.70
CA LYS A 87 6.73 -10.72 -3.95
C LYS A 87 5.39 -11.33 -4.41
N ALA A 88 5.25 -12.64 -4.36
CA ALA A 88 4.03 -13.34 -4.73
C ALA A 88 2.84 -12.97 -3.84
N VAL A 89 3.03 -12.83 -2.55
CA VAL A 89 1.97 -12.44 -1.60
C VAL A 89 1.57 -10.98 -1.80
N TYR A 90 2.50 -10.07 -2.00
CA TYR A 90 2.20 -8.68 -2.30
C TYR A 90 1.41 -8.51 -3.61
N THR A 91 1.77 -9.23 -4.64
CA THR A 91 1.05 -9.23 -5.92
C THR A 91 -0.39 -9.74 -5.77
N MET A 92 -0.63 -10.72 -4.90
CA MET A 92 -1.99 -11.22 -4.59
C MET A 92 -2.83 -10.19 -3.83
N ILE A 93 -2.29 -9.50 -2.86
CA ILE A 93 -3.00 -8.48 -2.07
C ILE A 93 -3.41 -7.28 -2.94
N GLN A 94 -2.58 -6.86 -3.87
CA GLN A 94 -2.89 -5.77 -4.81
C GLN A 94 -4.07 -6.08 -5.75
N LYS A 95 -4.26 -7.34 -6.15
CA LYS A 95 -5.40 -7.77 -6.98
C LYS A 95 -6.76 -7.73 -6.29
N PHE A 96 -6.80 -7.69 -4.96
CA PHE A 96 -8.03 -7.77 -4.17
C PHE A 96 -8.57 -6.42 -3.67
N LEU A 97 -7.89 -5.30 -3.96
CA LEU A 97 -8.38 -3.95 -3.65
C LEU A 97 -9.02 -3.33 -4.90
N PRO A 98 -10.37 -3.24 -5.00
CA PRO A 98 -11.03 -2.99 -6.27
C PRO A 98 -11.08 -1.52 -6.73
N ILE A 99 -10.62 -0.55 -5.96
CA ILE A 99 -10.88 0.88 -6.23
C ILE A 99 -9.61 1.65 -6.61
N GLU A 100 -8.46 1.25 -6.11
CA GLU A 100 -7.17 1.89 -6.38
C GLU A 100 -6.09 0.80 -6.47
N MET A 101 -5.26 0.83 -7.50
CA MET A 101 -4.06 0.03 -7.52
C MET A 101 -3.00 0.76 -6.69
N GLN A 102 -2.81 0.31 -5.46
CA GLN A 102 -1.71 0.77 -4.61
C GLN A 102 -0.51 -0.15 -4.81
N LEU A 103 0.58 0.40 -5.30
CA LEU A 103 1.88 -0.26 -5.32
C LEU A 103 2.64 0.12 -4.07
N THR A 104 2.89 -0.86 -3.23
CA THR A 104 3.77 -0.69 -2.08
C THR A 104 5.10 -1.37 -2.39
N TYR A 105 6.15 -0.59 -2.48
CA TYR A 105 7.51 -1.10 -2.64
C TYR A 105 8.10 -1.43 -1.28
N GLN A 106 8.77 -2.57 -1.19
CA GLN A 106 9.55 -2.95 -0.01
C GLN A 106 10.91 -3.44 -0.48
N VAL A 107 11.95 -2.87 0.07
CA VAL A 107 13.34 -3.27 -0.19
C VAL A 107 13.73 -4.40 0.77
N ASP A 108 14.26 -5.50 0.23
CA ASP A 108 14.89 -6.56 1.02
C ASP A 108 16.36 -6.19 1.29
N GLY A 109 16.66 -5.82 2.52
CA GLY A 109 18.00 -5.42 2.95
C GLY A 109 18.15 -3.91 3.16
N GLU A 110 19.38 -3.42 3.09
CA GLU A 110 19.66 -1.98 3.17
C GLU A 110 19.22 -1.32 1.85
N PRO A 111 18.38 -0.27 1.89
CA PRO A 111 18.00 0.47 0.69
C PRO A 111 19.23 1.13 0.06
N LEU A 112 19.17 1.37 -1.24
CA LEU A 112 20.20 2.15 -1.92
C LEU A 112 20.24 3.57 -1.34
N GLU A 113 21.42 4.11 -1.15
CA GLU A 113 21.60 5.50 -0.73
C GLU A 113 21.36 6.49 -1.89
N ARG A 114 21.69 6.07 -3.13
CA ARG A 114 21.56 6.87 -4.34
C ARG A 114 21.39 5.99 -5.58
N LEU A 115 20.97 6.61 -6.67
CA LEU A 115 20.99 5.97 -7.98
C LEU A 115 22.44 5.64 -8.39
N PRO A 116 22.68 4.56 -9.16
CA PRO A 116 23.98 4.28 -9.73
C PRO A 116 24.50 5.43 -10.59
N ASP A 117 25.80 5.60 -10.64
CA ASP A 117 26.41 6.65 -11.45
C ASP A 117 26.06 6.45 -12.95
N GLY A 118 25.49 7.49 -13.57
CA GLY A 118 25.06 7.45 -14.96
C GLY A 118 23.71 6.76 -15.20
N TYR A 119 22.98 6.42 -14.13
CA TYR A 119 21.66 5.79 -14.26
C TYR A 119 20.66 6.74 -14.93
N SER A 120 20.16 6.33 -16.10
CA SER A 120 19.28 7.16 -16.92
C SER A 120 18.54 6.31 -17.97
N ASP A 121 17.61 6.91 -18.68
CA ASP A 121 17.06 6.40 -19.92
C ASP A 121 18.02 6.74 -21.08
N HIS A 122 18.43 5.72 -21.82
CA HIS A 122 19.43 5.85 -22.89
C HIS A 122 18.83 5.79 -24.30
N TYR A 123 17.50 5.70 -24.40
CA TYR A 123 16.79 5.67 -25.68
C TYR A 123 15.68 6.71 -25.70
N VAL A 124 15.68 7.55 -26.72
CA VAL A 124 14.62 8.51 -27.01
C VAL A 124 14.04 8.16 -28.38
N PRO A 125 12.72 7.90 -28.51
CA PRO A 125 12.10 7.66 -29.81
C PRO A 125 12.27 8.81 -30.79
N ASP A 126 12.34 8.48 -32.07
CA ASP A 126 12.43 9.47 -33.13
C ASP A 126 11.23 10.44 -33.04
N GLY A 127 11.50 11.72 -33.19
CA GLY A 127 10.49 12.79 -33.13
C GLY A 127 10.18 13.30 -31.72
N PHE A 128 10.83 12.79 -30.68
CA PHE A 128 10.72 13.32 -29.32
C PHE A 128 11.94 14.16 -28.93
N GLU A 129 11.70 15.16 -28.13
CA GLU A 129 12.76 15.97 -27.50
C GLU A 129 12.51 16.06 -25.98
N ARG A 130 13.59 16.17 -25.22
CA ARG A 130 13.51 16.30 -23.77
C ARG A 130 13.02 17.70 -23.39
N ASP A 131 12.02 17.76 -22.52
CA ASP A 131 11.54 18.98 -21.89
C ASP A 131 12.20 19.14 -20.52
N TYR A 132 13.24 19.95 -20.45
CA TYR A 132 13.99 20.20 -19.22
C TYR A 132 13.23 21.05 -18.19
N GLU A 133 12.15 21.73 -18.57
CA GLU A 133 11.35 22.55 -17.66
C GLU A 133 10.39 21.69 -16.82
N GLN A 134 10.00 20.53 -17.31
CA GLN A 134 9.08 19.62 -16.63
C GLN A 134 9.77 18.43 -15.95
N GLY A 135 11.10 18.39 -15.97
CA GLY A 135 11.88 17.31 -15.37
C GLY A 135 12.70 17.77 -14.18
N TYR A 136 13.21 16.80 -13.47
CA TYR A 136 14.25 17.00 -12.45
C TYR A 136 15.21 15.82 -12.44
N ASP A 137 16.38 16.04 -11.83
CA ASP A 137 17.42 15.04 -11.72
C ASP A 137 18.19 15.29 -10.41
N ASN A 138 18.29 14.28 -9.56
CA ASN A 138 19.00 14.35 -8.29
C ASN A 138 19.62 12.98 -7.94
N GLU A 139 20.30 12.89 -6.81
CA GLU A 139 21.06 11.69 -6.43
C GLU A 139 20.19 10.45 -6.18
N ILE A 140 18.91 10.61 -5.83
CA ILE A 140 18.01 9.50 -5.46
C ILE A 140 16.87 9.30 -6.44
N SER A 141 16.63 10.24 -7.36
CA SER A 141 15.53 10.11 -8.32
C SER A 141 15.73 11.05 -9.51
N PHE A 142 15.11 10.71 -10.62
CA PHE A 142 14.93 11.61 -11.75
C PHE A 142 13.52 11.48 -12.35
N LEU A 143 13.02 12.58 -12.91
CA LEU A 143 11.88 12.63 -13.79
C LEU A 143 12.31 13.26 -15.11
N HIS A 144 12.29 12.49 -16.17
CA HIS A 144 12.57 12.98 -17.52
C HIS A 144 11.28 13.11 -18.31
N ALA A 145 11.00 14.31 -18.77
CA ALA A 145 9.84 14.61 -19.59
C ALA A 145 10.25 14.72 -21.07
N TYR A 146 9.45 14.14 -21.95
CA TYR A 146 9.66 14.18 -23.39
C TYR A 146 8.36 14.54 -24.11
N VAL A 147 8.49 15.36 -25.13
CA VAL A 147 7.37 15.83 -25.93
C VAL A 147 7.64 15.61 -27.43
N ASP A 148 6.61 15.28 -28.17
CA ASP A 148 6.72 15.21 -29.64
C ASP A 148 6.96 16.59 -30.24
N ILE A 149 7.95 16.71 -31.14
CA ILE A 149 8.36 17.97 -31.75
C ILE A 149 7.27 18.60 -32.63
N THR A 150 6.35 17.77 -33.14
CA THR A 150 5.25 18.19 -34.02
C THR A 150 3.92 18.36 -33.31
N ASP A 151 3.63 17.55 -32.29
CA ASP A 151 2.39 17.59 -31.52
C ASP A 151 2.67 17.52 -30.01
N LYS A 152 2.81 18.68 -29.37
CA LYS A 152 3.07 18.80 -27.94
C LYS A 152 2.03 18.16 -27.01
N SER A 153 0.87 17.69 -27.54
CA SER A 153 -0.10 16.90 -26.79
C SER A 153 0.29 15.42 -26.65
N ILE A 154 1.31 14.99 -27.39
CA ILE A 154 1.95 13.67 -27.30
C ILE A 154 3.21 13.82 -26.46
N PHE A 155 3.24 13.13 -25.35
CA PHE A 155 4.34 13.20 -24.39
C PHE A 155 4.50 11.89 -23.65
N TYR A 156 5.65 11.71 -23.03
CA TYR A 156 5.87 10.67 -22.04
C TYR A 156 6.82 11.17 -20.94
N TYR A 157 6.72 10.52 -19.78
CA TYR A 157 7.57 10.75 -18.63
C TYR A 157 8.25 9.44 -18.26
N VAL A 158 9.52 9.54 -17.86
CA VAL A 158 10.29 8.46 -17.24
C VAL A 158 10.63 8.90 -15.83
N ASP A 159 10.10 8.20 -14.85
CA ASP A 159 10.35 8.43 -13.43
C ASP A 159 11.10 7.23 -12.88
N CYS A 160 12.25 7.48 -12.26
CA CYS A 160 13.03 6.47 -11.56
C CYS A 160 13.40 6.99 -10.18
N SER A 161 13.18 6.21 -9.15
CA SER A 161 13.53 6.61 -7.79
C SER A 161 14.01 5.44 -6.94
N VAL A 162 14.99 5.71 -6.09
CA VAL A 162 15.42 4.76 -5.06
C VAL A 162 14.28 4.52 -4.09
N ILE A 163 13.94 3.26 -3.86
CA ILE A 163 12.90 2.87 -2.94
C ILE A 163 13.42 3.05 -1.51
N GLN A 164 12.78 3.96 -0.76
CA GLN A 164 13.11 4.23 0.63
C GLN A 164 12.44 3.22 1.56
N ASP A 165 13.03 2.96 2.73
CA ASP A 165 12.56 1.97 3.72
C ASP A 165 11.16 2.26 4.30
N TYR A 166 10.53 3.38 3.95
CA TYR A 166 9.24 3.83 4.49
C TYR A 166 8.00 3.36 3.70
N GLY A 167 8.16 2.41 2.77
CA GLY A 167 7.04 1.92 1.98
C GLY A 167 6.46 3.03 1.10
N GLN A 168 7.11 3.32 0.00
CA GLN A 168 6.57 4.21 -1.03
C GLN A 168 5.28 3.62 -1.57
N VAL A 169 4.18 4.38 -1.47
CA VAL A 169 2.88 3.97 -2.00
C VAL A 169 2.58 4.83 -3.21
N GLU A 170 2.50 4.20 -4.37
CA GLU A 170 2.03 4.84 -5.60
C GLU A 170 0.59 4.41 -5.86
N THR A 171 -0.25 5.38 -6.21
CA THR A 171 -1.67 5.13 -6.48
C THR A 171 -1.96 5.40 -7.94
N PHE A 172 -2.55 4.42 -8.63
CA PHE A 172 -2.92 4.51 -10.04
C PHE A 172 -4.42 4.36 -10.21
N ASP A 173 -4.97 5.12 -11.19
CA ASP A 173 -6.40 5.06 -11.53
C ASP A 173 -6.76 3.68 -12.11
N ASN A 174 -7.73 3.02 -11.49
CA ASN A 174 -8.23 1.70 -11.90
C ASN A 174 -9.60 1.77 -12.61
N GLU A 175 -10.27 2.89 -12.64
CA GLU A 175 -11.59 3.00 -13.27
C GLU A 175 -11.51 2.95 -14.80
N HIS A 176 -10.44 3.53 -15.37
CA HIS A 176 -10.29 3.69 -16.82
C HIS A 176 -9.05 2.97 -17.37
N THR A 177 -8.34 2.20 -16.54
CA THR A 177 -7.08 1.55 -16.90
C THR A 177 -7.20 0.04 -16.75
N THR A 178 -6.83 -0.70 -17.80
CA THR A 178 -6.71 -2.16 -17.75
C THR A 178 -5.25 -2.55 -17.59
N TYR A 179 -4.95 -3.40 -16.61
CA TYR A 179 -3.60 -3.81 -16.27
C TYR A 179 -3.30 -5.24 -16.74
N GLU A 180 -2.11 -5.44 -17.26
CA GLU A 180 -1.57 -6.73 -17.65
C GLU A 180 -0.13 -6.90 -17.15
N HIS A 181 0.30 -8.15 -16.96
CA HIS A 181 1.69 -8.47 -16.66
C HIS A 181 2.50 -8.55 -17.94
N VAL A 182 3.64 -7.86 -17.95
CA VAL A 182 4.60 -7.86 -19.05
C VAL A 182 6.01 -8.06 -18.51
N LYS A 183 6.99 -8.15 -19.40
CA LYS A 183 8.41 -8.18 -19.01
C LYS A 183 9.14 -6.98 -19.57
N VAL A 184 10.07 -6.45 -18.76
CA VAL A 184 11.10 -5.50 -19.17
C VAL A 184 12.43 -6.21 -18.99
N GLY A 185 13.02 -6.69 -20.09
CA GLY A 185 14.16 -7.60 -20.03
C GLY A 185 13.80 -8.89 -19.25
N THR A 186 14.42 -9.08 -18.09
CA THR A 186 14.15 -10.23 -17.18
C THR A 186 13.12 -9.92 -16.11
N GLU A 187 12.86 -8.64 -15.86
CA GLU A 187 12.04 -8.17 -14.73
C GLU A 187 10.55 -8.28 -15.03
N ASP A 188 9.77 -8.62 -14.01
CA ASP A 188 8.31 -8.58 -14.08
C ASP A 188 7.83 -7.12 -13.95
N ALA A 189 6.94 -6.73 -14.86
CA ALA A 189 6.40 -5.39 -14.94
C ALA A 189 4.87 -5.42 -15.07
N THR A 190 4.24 -4.33 -14.68
CA THR A 190 2.80 -4.12 -14.84
C THR A 190 2.57 -3.02 -15.88
N LEU A 191 1.86 -3.35 -16.94
CA LEU A 191 1.46 -2.41 -17.99
C LEU A 191 -0.03 -2.06 -17.83
N GLY A 192 -0.30 -0.80 -17.58
CA GLY A 192 -1.64 -0.24 -17.61
C GLY A 192 -1.94 0.40 -18.95
N THR A 193 -3.12 0.14 -19.48
CA THR A 193 -3.63 0.73 -20.73
C THR A 193 -4.90 1.51 -20.43
N SER A 194 -4.93 2.80 -20.76
CA SER A 194 -6.09 3.66 -20.64
C SER A 194 -6.50 4.23 -21.99
N ASN A 195 -7.81 4.32 -22.21
CA ASN A 195 -8.37 4.92 -23.42
C ASN A 195 -9.16 6.18 -23.03
N SER A 196 -8.51 7.32 -23.05
CA SER A 196 -9.14 8.60 -22.73
C SER A 196 -8.96 9.59 -23.87
N GLY A 197 -10.05 10.25 -24.27
CA GLY A 197 -10.01 11.30 -25.29
C GLY A 197 -9.63 10.81 -26.71
N GLY A 198 -9.89 9.54 -27.04
CA GLY A 198 -9.61 8.97 -28.36
C GLY A 198 -8.14 8.61 -28.61
N ARG A 199 -7.30 8.66 -27.60
CA ARG A 199 -5.91 8.22 -27.65
C ARG A 199 -5.65 7.21 -26.53
N THR A 200 -4.84 6.20 -26.84
CA THR A 200 -4.38 5.24 -25.85
C THR A 200 -3.20 5.82 -25.07
N GLY A 201 -3.32 5.80 -23.75
CA GLY A 201 -2.24 6.10 -22.82
C GLY A 201 -1.75 4.81 -22.16
N TYR A 202 -0.50 4.78 -21.83
CA TYR A 202 0.13 3.65 -21.14
C TYR A 202 0.80 4.12 -19.86
N VAL A 203 0.80 3.24 -18.87
CA VAL A 203 1.65 3.33 -17.68
C VAL A 203 2.36 1.99 -17.52
N LEU A 204 3.68 2.01 -17.45
CA LEU A 204 4.51 0.83 -17.24
C LEU A 204 5.25 1.00 -15.92
N ILE A 205 5.17 -0.02 -15.06
CA ILE A 205 5.67 0.04 -13.70
C ILE A 205 6.43 -1.23 -13.40
N TRP A 206 7.65 -1.11 -12.86
CA TRP A 206 8.44 -2.24 -12.38
C TRP A 206 9.44 -1.81 -11.33
N GLU A 207 9.97 -2.78 -10.61
CA GLU A 207 11.07 -2.60 -9.66
C GLU A 207 12.27 -3.41 -10.14
N LYS A 208 13.44 -2.84 -10.03
CA LYS A 208 14.70 -3.52 -10.29
C LYS A 208 15.76 -3.04 -9.32
N GLU A 209 16.36 -3.97 -8.57
CA GLU A 209 17.49 -3.71 -7.68
C GLU A 209 17.28 -2.56 -6.69
N GLY A 210 16.06 -2.40 -6.16
CA GLY A 210 15.72 -1.35 -5.19
C GLY A 210 15.43 0.02 -5.81
N ILE A 211 15.22 0.06 -7.12
CA ILE A 211 14.82 1.27 -7.85
C ILE A 211 13.40 1.03 -8.40
N SER A 212 12.48 1.93 -8.12
CA SER A 212 11.16 1.97 -8.75
C SER A 212 11.25 2.69 -10.09
N HIS A 213 10.53 2.18 -11.06
CA HIS A 213 10.47 2.72 -12.40
C HIS A 213 9.03 2.90 -12.81
N THR A 214 8.73 4.05 -13.35
CA THR A 214 7.42 4.35 -13.92
C THR A 214 7.59 5.10 -15.24
N ILE A 215 6.99 4.59 -16.30
CA ILE A 215 6.90 5.32 -17.58
C ILE A 215 5.42 5.55 -17.87
N ILE A 216 5.04 6.80 -18.07
CA ILE A 216 3.68 7.21 -18.41
C ILE A 216 3.70 7.99 -19.70
N GLY A 217 2.87 7.61 -20.67
CA GLY A 217 2.84 8.38 -21.91
C GLY A 217 1.79 7.97 -22.92
N LYS A 218 1.68 8.80 -23.96
CA LYS A 218 0.84 8.58 -25.14
C LYS A 218 1.70 8.20 -26.34
N ILE A 219 2.55 7.20 -26.16
CA ILE A 219 3.43 6.62 -27.19
C ILE A 219 3.00 5.21 -27.49
N SER A 220 3.59 4.55 -28.50
CA SER A 220 3.25 3.17 -28.78
C SER A 220 3.75 2.24 -27.65
N ARG A 221 3.06 1.11 -27.48
CA ARG A 221 3.49 0.07 -26.52
C ARG A 221 4.93 -0.41 -26.81
N GLU A 222 5.27 -0.50 -28.05
CA GLU A 222 6.59 -0.98 -28.50
C GLU A 222 7.69 0.03 -28.09
N GLU A 223 7.47 1.32 -28.34
CA GLU A 223 8.41 2.37 -27.93
C GLU A 223 8.52 2.46 -26.40
N LEU A 224 7.40 2.32 -25.69
CA LEU A 224 7.39 2.30 -24.23
C LEU A 224 8.31 1.20 -23.66
N LEU A 225 8.21 -0.01 -24.20
CA LEU A 225 9.06 -1.13 -23.78
C LEU A 225 10.54 -0.91 -24.15
N ARG A 226 10.81 -0.33 -25.32
CA ARG A 226 12.20 0.00 -25.74
C ARG A 226 12.84 1.05 -24.84
N ILE A 227 12.07 2.06 -24.42
CA ILE A 227 12.54 3.03 -23.44
C ILE A 227 12.87 2.32 -22.13
N ALA A 228 11.95 1.48 -21.64
CA ALA A 228 12.14 0.75 -20.39
C ALA A 228 13.39 -0.15 -20.40
N GLU A 229 13.63 -0.83 -21.50
CA GLU A 229 14.81 -1.69 -21.67
C GLU A 229 16.13 -0.90 -21.76
N SER A 230 16.06 0.39 -22.07
CA SER A 230 17.22 1.27 -22.16
C SER A 230 17.70 1.82 -20.83
N ILE A 231 16.89 1.69 -19.78
CA ILE A 231 17.20 2.25 -18.46
C ILE A 231 18.26 1.40 -17.75
N SER A 232 19.37 1.99 -17.43
CA SER A 232 20.49 1.34 -16.76
C SER A 232 21.40 2.36 -16.07
#